data_b53cf9aa40cc06831a5c2281402a728d
#
_entry.id   b53cf9aa40cc06831a5c2281402a728d
#
_cell.length_a   1.000
_cell.length_b   1.000
_cell.length_c   1.000
_cell.angle_alpha   90.00
_cell.angle_beta   90.00
_cell.angle_gamma   90.00
#
_symmetry.space_group_name_H-M   'P 1'
#
loop_
_entity.id
_entity.type
_entity.pdbx_description
1 polymer ?
#
loop_
_entity_poly.entity_id
_entity_poly.type
_entity_poly.pdbx_seq_one_letter_code
_entity_poly.pdbx_strand_id
1 'polypeptide(L)'
;MNQGTTSTNFDFLKEHDPLFVELAASAERAFASDPNTTLIKLRQFAEAIAQHLAARSGVEFDEQTSQADLLYRLNRELRFEPVVRELFHTLRIEGNKATHQFRTQHREAMDGLKIARALAIWFHRAFGKAGSSFKPGAFVPPKDPSAHQRQLQ
;
A
#
# COMPACT_ATOMS: atom_id res chain seq x y z
N MET A 1 -5.54 25.02 -12.60
CA MET A 1 -6.28 23.75 -12.46
C MET A 1 -5.47 22.80 -11.62
N ASN A 2 -6.01 22.38 -10.53
CA ASN A 2 -5.31 21.44 -9.68
C ASN A 2 -5.31 20.06 -10.31
N GLN A 3 -4.15 19.65 -10.78
CA GLN A 3 -3.99 18.27 -11.23
C GLN A 3 -3.72 17.41 -10.01
N GLY A 4 -4.74 17.14 -9.24
CA GLY A 4 -4.59 16.28 -8.10
C GLY A 4 -3.90 14.99 -8.51
N THR A 5 -3.18 14.40 -7.57
CA THR A 5 -2.54 13.11 -7.77
C THR A 5 -3.61 12.08 -8.11
N THR A 6 -3.39 11.32 -9.19
CA THR A 6 -4.32 10.28 -9.63
C THR A 6 -3.62 8.94 -9.75
N SER A 7 -4.37 7.87 -9.56
CA SER A 7 -3.91 6.50 -9.75
C SER A 7 -5.11 5.65 -10.11
N THR A 8 -5.10 5.03 -11.28
CA THR A 8 -6.16 4.12 -11.69
C THR A 8 -6.40 3.01 -10.66
N ASN A 9 -5.32 2.56 -10.02
CA ASN A 9 -5.39 1.43 -9.09
C ASN A 9 -5.87 1.81 -7.69
N PHE A 10 -5.77 3.10 -7.29
CA PHE A 10 -5.98 3.50 -5.92
C PHE A 10 -6.90 4.71 -5.74
N ASP A 11 -7.44 5.27 -6.84
CA ASP A 11 -8.23 6.50 -6.77
C ASP A 11 -9.46 6.40 -5.88
N PHE A 12 -10.02 5.20 -5.72
CA PHE A 12 -11.17 5.01 -4.86
C PHE A 12 -10.89 5.37 -3.40
N LEU A 13 -9.64 5.42 -2.99
CA LEU A 13 -9.26 5.78 -1.62
C LEU A 13 -9.42 7.26 -1.31
N LYS A 14 -9.69 8.11 -2.32
CA LYS A 14 -9.95 9.54 -2.10
C LYS A 14 -11.08 9.79 -1.13
N GLU A 15 -12.04 8.88 -1.09
CA GLU A 15 -13.17 8.94 -0.15
C GLU A 15 -12.70 9.01 1.30
N HIS A 16 -11.57 8.38 1.60
CA HIS A 16 -11.04 8.28 2.97
C HIS A 16 -10.03 9.37 3.29
N ASP A 17 -8.98 9.46 2.49
CA ASP A 17 -7.92 10.44 2.69
C ASP A 17 -7.09 10.57 1.40
N PRO A 18 -6.93 11.81 0.88
CA PRO A 18 -6.08 12.01 -0.30
C PRO A 18 -4.65 11.52 -0.13
N LEU A 19 -4.13 11.49 1.09
CA LEU A 19 -2.78 11.02 1.38
C LEU A 19 -2.57 9.59 0.91
N PHE A 20 -3.58 8.73 1.04
CA PHE A 20 -3.48 7.34 0.60
C PHE A 20 -3.22 7.27 -0.91
N VAL A 21 -3.93 8.07 -1.69
CA VAL A 21 -3.74 8.10 -3.14
C VAL A 21 -2.38 8.69 -3.49
N GLU A 22 -1.95 9.74 -2.79
CA GLU A 22 -0.64 10.36 -3.01
C GLU A 22 0.50 9.37 -2.82
N LEU A 23 0.49 8.64 -1.72
CA LEU A 23 1.55 7.67 -1.43
C LEU A 23 1.56 6.52 -2.45
N ALA A 24 0.38 5.99 -2.78
CA ALA A 24 0.27 4.92 -3.75
C ALA A 24 0.68 5.37 -5.16
N ALA A 25 0.24 6.56 -5.58
CA ALA A 25 0.61 7.11 -6.88
C ALA A 25 2.11 7.40 -6.97
N SER A 26 2.71 7.89 -5.86
CA SER A 26 4.15 8.10 -5.79
C SER A 26 4.90 6.78 -5.96
N ALA A 27 4.40 5.70 -5.34
CA ALA A 27 4.97 4.38 -5.50
C ALA A 27 4.92 3.91 -6.95
N GLU A 28 3.79 4.15 -7.62
CA GLU A 28 3.63 3.78 -9.04
C GLU A 28 4.58 4.56 -9.95
N ARG A 29 4.70 5.86 -9.70
CA ARG A 29 5.59 6.72 -10.50
C ARG A 29 7.06 6.34 -10.38
N ALA A 30 7.48 5.87 -9.21
CA ALA A 30 8.86 5.47 -8.98
C ALA A 30 9.21 4.13 -9.63
N PHE A 31 8.22 3.34 -9.98
CA PHE A 31 8.42 1.95 -10.34
C PHE A 31 9.46 1.73 -11.46
N ALA A 32 9.37 2.49 -12.55
CA ALA A 32 10.22 2.27 -13.71
C ALA A 32 11.69 2.59 -13.45
N SER A 33 11.95 3.70 -12.76
CA SER A 33 13.31 4.20 -12.54
C SER A 33 13.92 3.82 -11.20
N ASP A 34 13.07 3.57 -10.18
CA ASP A 34 13.54 3.31 -8.82
C ASP A 34 12.56 2.42 -8.08
N PRO A 35 12.54 1.11 -8.39
CA PRO A 35 11.61 0.19 -7.73
C PRO A 35 11.83 0.09 -6.22
N ASN A 36 13.02 0.44 -5.75
CA ASN A 36 13.29 0.48 -4.31
C ASN A 36 12.40 1.52 -3.61
N THR A 37 12.29 2.70 -4.21
CA THR A 37 11.42 3.76 -3.70
C THR A 37 9.96 3.34 -3.73
N THR A 38 9.55 2.54 -4.72
CA THR A 38 8.19 1.97 -4.75
C THR A 38 7.88 1.24 -3.45
N LEU A 39 8.76 0.34 -3.01
CA LEU A 39 8.52 -0.42 -1.78
C LEU A 39 8.53 0.45 -0.53
N ILE A 40 9.40 1.46 -0.48
CA ILE A 40 9.41 2.41 0.64
C ILE A 40 8.09 3.18 0.71
N LYS A 41 7.59 3.65 -0.42
CA LYS A 41 6.32 4.38 -0.46
C LYS A 41 5.15 3.48 -0.10
N LEU A 42 5.17 2.22 -0.48
CA LEU A 42 4.12 1.28 -0.13
C LEU A 42 4.13 0.95 1.37
N ARG A 43 5.30 0.92 1.99
CA ARG A 43 5.39 0.80 3.45
C ARG A 43 4.71 2.01 4.12
N GLN A 44 5.03 3.21 3.65
CA GLN A 44 4.42 4.44 4.17
C GLN A 44 2.90 4.45 3.96
N PHE A 45 2.45 3.96 2.81
CA PHE A 45 1.03 3.80 2.49
C PHE A 45 0.33 2.90 3.52
N ALA A 46 0.92 1.74 3.82
CA ALA A 46 0.36 0.82 4.81
C ALA A 46 0.38 1.42 6.22
N GLU A 47 1.44 2.17 6.55
CA GLU A 47 1.51 2.87 7.83
C GLU A 47 0.41 3.91 7.97
N ALA A 48 0.15 4.66 6.90
CA ALA A 48 -0.91 5.67 6.90
C ALA A 48 -2.30 5.03 7.09
N ILE A 49 -2.55 3.91 6.43
CA ILE A 49 -3.81 3.17 6.61
C ILE A 49 -3.94 2.66 8.05
N ALA A 50 -2.87 2.10 8.62
CA ALA A 50 -2.88 1.60 9.98
C ALA A 50 -3.17 2.72 10.99
N GLN A 51 -2.55 3.89 10.81
CA GLN A 51 -2.79 5.04 11.68
C GLN A 51 -4.23 5.56 11.56
N HIS A 52 -4.78 5.56 10.36
CA HIS A 52 -6.16 5.95 10.13
C HIS A 52 -7.12 4.98 10.87
N LEU A 53 -6.85 3.69 10.76
CA LEU A 53 -7.65 2.67 11.47
C LEU A 53 -7.56 2.84 12.98
N ALA A 54 -6.37 3.14 13.50
CA ALA A 54 -6.15 3.35 14.93
C ALA A 54 -6.95 4.56 15.44
N ALA A 55 -6.89 5.67 14.71
CA ALA A 55 -7.62 6.87 15.08
C ALA A 55 -9.12 6.62 15.10
N ARG A 56 -9.63 5.89 14.13
CA ARG A 56 -11.05 5.61 14.00
C ARG A 56 -11.53 4.56 15.03
N SER A 57 -10.64 3.69 15.50
CA SER A 57 -10.97 2.60 16.42
C SER A 57 -10.60 2.89 17.89
N GLY A 58 -10.07 4.07 18.16
CA GLY A 58 -9.65 4.45 19.51
C GLY A 58 -8.39 3.73 20.00
N VAL A 59 -7.59 3.23 19.08
CA VAL A 59 -6.30 2.59 19.42
C VAL A 59 -5.24 3.68 19.52
N GLU A 60 -4.63 3.80 20.70
CA GLU A 60 -3.62 4.84 20.93
C GLU A 60 -2.29 4.50 20.28
N PHE A 61 -1.65 5.51 19.73
CA PHE A 61 -0.31 5.43 19.19
C PHE A 61 0.33 6.81 19.19
N ASP A 62 1.66 6.85 19.14
CA ASP A 62 2.42 8.10 19.06
C ASP A 62 3.60 7.91 18.08
N GLU A 63 4.48 8.91 18.02
CA GLU A 63 5.63 8.88 17.13
C GLU A 63 6.61 7.76 17.43
N GLN A 64 6.56 7.23 18.66
CA GLN A 64 7.46 6.17 19.11
C GLN A 64 6.87 4.77 18.88
N THR A 65 5.60 4.70 18.53
CA THR A 65 4.96 3.41 18.29
C THR A 65 5.43 2.85 16.95
N SER A 66 6.06 1.68 16.96
CA SER A 66 6.48 1.04 15.72
C SER A 66 5.28 0.54 14.94
N GLN A 67 5.45 0.32 13.63
CA GLN A 67 4.39 -0.27 12.81
C GLN A 67 4.02 -1.66 13.34
N ALA A 68 5.00 -2.45 13.75
CA ALA A 68 4.73 -3.78 14.30
C ALA A 68 3.85 -3.71 15.55
N ASP A 69 4.16 -2.77 16.46
CA ASP A 69 3.35 -2.59 17.67
C ASP A 69 1.96 -2.09 17.35
N LEU A 70 1.85 -1.14 16.42
CA LEU A 70 0.55 -0.60 16.02
C LEU A 70 -0.33 -1.70 15.42
N LEU A 71 0.24 -2.52 14.54
CA LEU A 71 -0.50 -3.63 13.93
C LEU A 71 -0.93 -4.66 14.97
N TYR A 72 -0.10 -4.92 15.97
CA TYR A 72 -0.45 -5.81 17.07
C TYR A 72 -1.67 -5.28 17.83
N ARG A 73 -1.65 -3.98 18.18
CA ARG A 73 -2.77 -3.33 18.89
C ARG A 73 -4.04 -3.33 18.04
N LEU A 74 -3.92 -3.01 16.76
CA LEU A 74 -5.05 -3.02 15.84
C LEU A 74 -5.65 -4.41 15.68
N ASN A 75 -4.80 -5.43 15.57
CA ASN A 75 -5.27 -6.80 15.43
C ASN A 75 -6.04 -7.26 16.67
N ARG A 76 -5.61 -6.85 17.85
CA ARG A 76 -6.33 -7.15 19.10
C ARG A 76 -7.73 -6.54 19.10
N GLU A 77 -7.84 -5.31 18.60
CA GLU A 77 -9.11 -4.57 18.60
C GLU A 77 -10.02 -4.97 17.44
N LEU A 78 -9.48 -5.05 16.23
CA LEU A 78 -10.26 -5.27 15.02
C LEU A 78 -10.32 -6.73 14.57
N ARG A 79 -9.45 -7.56 15.11
CA ARG A 79 -9.38 -8.99 14.79
C ARG A 79 -9.30 -9.23 13.29
N PHE A 80 -8.20 -8.75 12.69
CA PHE A 80 -7.98 -8.92 11.26
C PHE A 80 -8.01 -10.38 10.85
N GLU A 81 -8.61 -10.67 9.70
CA GLU A 81 -8.47 -11.98 9.08
C GLU A 81 -6.98 -12.23 8.75
N PRO A 82 -6.55 -13.50 8.74
CA PRO A 82 -5.13 -13.81 8.47
C PRO A 82 -4.59 -13.20 7.19
N VAL A 83 -5.40 -13.15 6.12
CA VAL A 83 -4.97 -12.56 4.86
C VAL A 83 -4.65 -11.07 5.02
N VAL A 84 -5.44 -10.34 5.80
CA VAL A 84 -5.21 -8.91 6.03
C VAL A 84 -3.93 -8.69 6.83
N ARG A 85 -3.72 -9.50 7.88
CA ARG A 85 -2.48 -9.42 8.66
C ARG A 85 -1.26 -9.66 7.78
N GLU A 86 -1.36 -10.60 6.84
CA GLU A 86 -0.25 -10.92 5.94
C GLU A 86 0.03 -9.78 4.97
N LEU A 87 -1.00 -9.09 4.46
CA LEU A 87 -0.82 -7.94 3.59
C LEU A 87 -0.03 -6.83 4.28
N PHE A 88 -0.43 -6.47 5.51
CA PHE A 88 0.29 -5.47 6.30
C PHE A 88 1.73 -5.91 6.60
N HIS A 89 1.89 -7.16 7.00
CA HIS A 89 3.20 -7.70 7.36
C HIS A 89 4.16 -7.65 6.17
N THR A 90 3.71 -8.08 5.00
CA THR A 90 4.54 -8.11 3.80
C THR A 90 4.99 -6.70 3.41
N LEU A 91 4.08 -5.73 3.42
CA LEU A 91 4.45 -4.36 3.08
C LEU A 91 5.44 -3.77 4.08
N ARG A 92 5.29 -4.10 5.35
CA ARG A 92 6.24 -3.66 6.38
C ARG A 92 7.63 -4.26 6.14
N ILE A 93 7.69 -5.57 5.94
CA ILE A 93 8.97 -6.28 5.78
C ILE A 93 9.68 -5.86 4.49
N GLU A 94 8.96 -5.83 3.36
CA GLU A 94 9.56 -5.48 2.07
C GLU A 94 10.01 -4.02 2.04
N GLY A 95 9.23 -3.12 2.62
CA GLY A 95 9.62 -1.71 2.73
C GLY A 95 10.84 -1.52 3.63
N ASN A 96 10.92 -2.25 4.74
CA ASN A 96 12.07 -2.19 5.62
C ASN A 96 13.34 -2.72 4.93
N LYS A 97 13.22 -3.81 4.17
CA LYS A 97 14.35 -4.30 3.37
C LYS A 97 14.82 -3.25 2.38
N ALA A 98 13.89 -2.55 1.74
CA ALA A 98 14.22 -1.54 0.75
C ALA A 98 14.98 -0.35 1.34
N THR A 99 14.82 -0.04 2.62
CA THR A 99 15.59 1.04 3.27
C THR A 99 17.04 0.65 3.55
N HIS A 100 17.33 -0.64 3.61
CA HIS A 100 18.68 -1.15 3.92
C HIS A 100 19.37 -1.81 2.73
N GLN A 101 18.60 -2.25 1.74
CA GLN A 101 19.11 -2.87 0.54
C GLN A 101 18.85 -1.93 -0.63
N PHE A 102 19.89 -1.58 -1.36
CA PHE A 102 19.78 -0.60 -2.44
C PHE A 102 19.43 -1.22 -3.79
N ARG A 103 19.11 -2.51 -3.79
CA ARG A 103 18.78 -3.24 -5.03
C ARG A 103 17.43 -3.94 -4.85
N THR A 104 16.41 -3.36 -5.46
CA THR A 104 15.09 -3.98 -5.56
C THR A 104 14.84 -4.29 -7.02
N GLN A 105 14.42 -5.52 -7.31
CA GLN A 105 14.03 -5.88 -8.66
C GLN A 105 12.63 -5.37 -8.95
N HIS A 106 12.33 -5.10 -10.22
CA HIS A 106 11.00 -4.67 -10.63
C HIS A 106 9.92 -5.67 -10.26
N ARG A 107 10.25 -6.96 -10.28
CA ARG A 107 9.28 -8.00 -9.88
C ARG A 107 8.83 -7.84 -8.43
N GLU A 108 9.77 -7.57 -7.53
CA GLU A 108 9.44 -7.38 -6.11
C GLU A 108 8.55 -6.16 -5.90
N ALA A 109 8.85 -5.06 -6.59
CA ALA A 109 8.06 -3.84 -6.52
C ALA A 109 6.66 -4.05 -7.13
N MET A 110 6.56 -4.79 -8.23
CA MET A 110 5.26 -5.11 -8.84
C MET A 110 4.41 -5.93 -7.89
N ASP A 111 5.00 -6.94 -7.25
CA ASP A 111 4.29 -7.74 -6.25
C ASP A 111 3.82 -6.85 -5.09
N GLY A 112 4.67 -5.92 -4.66
CA GLY A 112 4.30 -4.96 -3.62
C GLY A 112 3.10 -4.10 -4.00
N LEU A 113 3.04 -3.62 -5.25
CA LEU A 113 1.90 -2.85 -5.73
C LEU A 113 0.60 -3.66 -5.71
N LYS A 114 0.67 -4.93 -6.10
CA LYS A 114 -0.49 -5.81 -6.07
C LYS A 114 -0.96 -6.08 -4.63
N ILE A 115 -0.02 -6.27 -3.72
CA ILE A 115 -0.31 -6.48 -2.30
C ILE A 115 -0.94 -5.23 -1.71
N ALA A 116 -0.38 -4.06 -2.01
CA ALA A 116 -0.94 -2.78 -1.54
C ALA A 116 -2.36 -2.56 -2.07
N ARG A 117 -2.61 -2.93 -3.33
CA ARG A 117 -3.95 -2.82 -3.89
C ARG A 117 -4.94 -3.75 -3.20
N ALA A 118 -4.52 -4.97 -2.88
CA ALA A 118 -5.37 -5.89 -2.12
C ALA A 118 -5.72 -5.30 -0.74
N LEU A 119 -4.76 -4.68 -0.07
CA LEU A 119 -5.00 -4.00 1.20
C LEU A 119 -5.97 -2.84 1.02
N ALA A 120 -5.78 -2.03 -0.03
CA ALA A 120 -6.65 -0.90 -0.34
C ALA A 120 -8.09 -1.34 -0.58
N ILE A 121 -8.28 -2.42 -1.33
CA ILE A 121 -9.61 -2.96 -1.63
C ILE A 121 -10.28 -3.44 -0.34
N TRP A 122 -9.54 -4.18 0.48
CA TRP A 122 -10.08 -4.63 1.77
C TRP A 122 -10.52 -3.45 2.63
N PHE A 123 -9.67 -2.44 2.76
CA PHE A 123 -9.94 -1.27 3.56
C PHE A 123 -11.19 -0.53 3.05
N HIS A 124 -11.26 -0.32 1.75
CA HIS A 124 -12.37 0.40 1.14
C HIS A 124 -13.69 -0.35 1.28
N ARG A 125 -13.67 -1.68 1.15
CA ARG A 125 -14.88 -2.49 1.34
C ARG A 125 -15.33 -2.51 2.80
N ALA A 126 -14.37 -2.49 3.73
CA ALA A 126 -14.69 -2.54 5.15
C ALA A 126 -15.23 -1.21 5.67
N PHE A 127 -14.73 -0.08 5.14
CA PHE A 127 -14.98 1.24 5.73
C PHE A 127 -15.52 2.27 4.73
N GLY A 128 -15.60 1.97 3.45
CA GLY A 128 -16.12 2.87 2.45
C GLY A 128 -17.63 2.84 2.34
N LYS A 129 -18.19 3.83 1.67
CA LYS A 129 -19.66 4.00 1.54
C LYS A 129 -20.31 2.86 0.76
N ALA A 130 -19.66 2.36 -0.29
CA ALA A 130 -20.18 1.26 -1.09
C ALA A 130 -20.10 -0.09 -0.37
N GLY A 131 -19.22 -0.20 0.62
CA GLY A 131 -19.05 -1.43 1.38
C GLY A 131 -18.64 -2.60 0.50
N SER A 132 -19.15 -3.78 0.80
CA SER A 132 -18.80 -5.00 0.08
C SER A 132 -19.29 -5.01 -1.37
N SER A 133 -20.14 -4.08 -1.77
CA SER A 133 -20.61 -3.98 -3.16
C SER A 133 -19.60 -3.30 -4.09
N PHE A 134 -18.53 -2.73 -3.54
CA PHE A 134 -17.49 -2.09 -4.35
C PHE A 134 -16.82 -3.08 -5.30
N LYS A 135 -16.74 -2.70 -6.57
CA LYS A 135 -16.08 -3.50 -7.61
C LYS A 135 -14.81 -2.77 -8.07
N PRO A 136 -13.63 -3.29 -7.73
CA PRO A 136 -12.39 -2.54 -7.96
C PRO A 136 -11.91 -2.50 -9.41
N GLY A 137 -12.39 -3.37 -10.27
CA GLY A 137 -11.86 -3.51 -11.61
C GLY A 137 -10.50 -4.19 -11.60
N ALA A 138 -9.88 -4.27 -12.76
CA ALA A 138 -8.61 -4.96 -12.92
C ALA A 138 -7.44 -4.08 -12.47
N PHE A 139 -6.39 -4.71 -11.95
CA PHE A 139 -5.14 -4.03 -11.67
C PHE A 139 -4.48 -3.60 -12.98
N VAL A 140 -4.06 -2.34 -13.05
CA VAL A 140 -3.34 -1.81 -14.21
C VAL A 140 -1.87 -1.70 -13.85
N PRO A 141 -1.01 -2.62 -14.32
CA PRO A 141 0.40 -2.59 -13.94
C PRO A 141 1.10 -1.38 -14.55
N PRO A 142 2.04 -0.77 -13.81
CA PRO A 142 2.90 0.24 -14.41
C PRO A 142 3.84 -0.42 -15.41
N LYS A 143 4.36 0.38 -16.33
CA LYS A 143 5.28 -0.12 -17.35
C LYS A 143 6.55 -0.67 -16.70
N ASP A 144 6.90 -1.91 -17.03
CA ASP A 144 8.07 -2.58 -16.50
C ASP A 144 9.19 -2.57 -17.57
N PRO A 145 10.21 -1.71 -17.41
CA PRO A 145 11.28 -1.64 -18.40
C PRO A 145 12.14 -2.90 -18.46
N SER A 146 12.15 -3.73 -17.41
CA SER A 146 12.94 -4.97 -17.42
C SER A 146 12.27 -6.09 -18.21
N ALA A 147 10.98 -5.99 -18.48
CA ALA A 147 10.25 -7.02 -19.22
C ALA A 147 10.77 -7.18 -20.63
N HIS A 148 11.15 -6.06 -21.27
CA HIS A 148 11.71 -6.10 -22.63
C HIS A 148 13.02 -6.86 -22.69
N GLN A 149 13.90 -6.65 -21.71
CA GLN A 149 15.18 -7.36 -21.66
C GLN A 149 14.99 -8.86 -21.46
N ARG A 150 14.02 -9.25 -20.63
CA ARG A 150 13.72 -10.67 -20.42
C ARG A 150 13.24 -11.34 -21.70
N GLN A 151 12.50 -10.62 -22.53
CA GLN A 151 12.00 -11.17 -23.80
C GLN A 151 13.11 -11.36 -24.84
N LEU A 152 14.19 -10.59 -24.73
CA LEU A 152 15.31 -10.67 -25.65
C LEU A 152 16.30 -11.78 -25.30
N GLN A 153 16.19 -12.36 -24.15
CA GLN A 153 17.00 -13.48 -23.71
C GLN A 153 16.30 -14.79 -24.09
#